data_2fd1ae31bac0c9142178f0f5180b3e18
#
_entry.id   2fd1ae31bac0c9142178f0f5180b3e18
#
_cell.length_a   1.000
_cell.length_b   1.000
_cell.length_c   1.000
_cell.angle_alpha   90.00
_cell.angle_beta   90.00
_cell.angle_gamma   90.00
#
_symmetry.space_group_name_H-M   'P 1'
#
loop_
_entity.id
_entity.type
_entity.pdbx_description
1 polymer ?
#
loop_
_entity_poly.entity_id
_entity_poly.type
_entity_poly.pdbx_seq_one_letter_code
_entity_poly.pdbx_strand_id
1 'polypeptide(L)'
;MKGLIIIGSAQVNSHTSALARYLTEHFKTHDIEAEIFDLAEKPLNQLDFSGTTPAIDEIKQNMKDLKEKAMAADFLILGTPNYHGSYSGILKNALDHLNMDYFKMKPVGLIGNSGGIVSAEPLSHLRVIVRSLLGIAVPTQIATHDSDFAKNEDGSYYLNDSEFQLRARLFVDQIVSFAHNSPYEHLKEIKKHVNIH
;
A
#
# COMPACT_ATOMS: atom_id res chain seq x y z
N MET A 1 -1.86 14.13 8.87
CA MET A 1 -1.07 13.06 8.21
C MET A 1 -1.77 12.60 6.95
N LYS A 2 -1.00 12.13 5.97
CA LYS A 2 -1.49 11.56 4.71
C LYS A 2 -0.98 10.15 4.53
N GLY A 3 -1.84 9.24 4.12
CA GLY A 3 -1.48 7.87 3.80
C GLY A 3 -1.66 7.55 2.32
N LEU A 4 -0.87 6.63 1.79
CA LEU A 4 -1.07 6.06 0.47
C LEU A 4 -1.16 4.53 0.57
N ILE A 5 -2.24 3.97 0.05
CA ILE A 5 -2.48 2.53 -0.05
C ILE A 5 -2.33 2.12 -1.51
N ILE A 6 -1.29 1.37 -1.85
CA ILE A 6 -1.04 0.88 -3.20
C ILE A 6 -1.56 -0.54 -3.32
N ILE A 7 -2.54 -0.76 -4.20
CA ILE A 7 -3.18 -2.06 -4.41
C ILE A 7 -2.69 -2.70 -5.70
N GLY A 8 -2.03 -3.84 -5.57
CA GLY A 8 -1.47 -4.61 -6.68
C GLY A 8 -2.36 -5.75 -7.16
N SER A 9 -3.67 -5.62 -7.09
CA SER A 9 -4.57 -6.59 -7.73
C SER A 9 -4.64 -6.37 -9.24
N ALA A 10 -4.79 -7.45 -9.99
CA ALA A 10 -5.10 -7.40 -11.43
C ALA A 10 -6.62 -7.18 -11.68
N GLN A 11 -7.43 -7.21 -10.65
CA GLN A 11 -8.89 -7.13 -10.72
C GLN A 11 -9.38 -5.87 -10.03
N VAL A 12 -10.15 -5.07 -10.74
CA VAL A 12 -10.97 -3.99 -10.18
C VAL A 12 -11.98 -4.60 -9.19
N ASN A 13 -12.27 -3.90 -8.10
CA ASN A 13 -13.14 -4.41 -7.03
C ASN A 13 -12.67 -5.75 -6.41
N SER A 14 -11.37 -5.93 -6.23
CA SER A 14 -10.82 -7.12 -5.58
C SER A 14 -11.07 -7.14 -4.06
N HIS A 15 -10.90 -8.29 -3.42
CA HIS A 15 -10.90 -8.42 -1.96
C HIS A 15 -9.82 -7.53 -1.31
N THR A 16 -8.64 -7.43 -1.95
CA THR A 16 -7.58 -6.55 -1.48
C THR A 16 -8.00 -5.07 -1.51
N SER A 17 -8.72 -4.64 -2.57
CA SER A 17 -9.28 -3.28 -2.66
C SER A 17 -10.41 -3.06 -1.64
N ALA A 18 -11.22 -4.10 -1.35
CA ALA A 18 -12.24 -4.04 -0.30
C ALA A 18 -11.62 -3.85 1.09
N LEU A 19 -10.55 -4.58 1.40
CA LEU A 19 -9.79 -4.39 2.65
C LEU A 19 -9.20 -2.97 2.73
N ALA A 20 -8.64 -2.47 1.64
CA ALA A 20 -8.11 -1.11 1.60
C ALA A 20 -9.20 -0.05 1.87
N ARG A 21 -10.39 -0.19 1.29
CA ARG A 21 -11.54 0.70 1.59
C ARG A 21 -11.92 0.64 3.06
N TYR A 22 -11.96 -0.54 3.68
CA TYR A 22 -12.23 -0.68 5.10
C TYR A 22 -11.18 0.06 5.95
N LEU A 23 -9.90 -0.03 5.59
CA LEU A 23 -8.82 0.68 6.28
C LEU A 23 -8.95 2.20 6.11
N THR A 24 -9.30 2.71 4.92
CA THR A 24 -9.46 4.15 4.71
C THR A 24 -10.56 4.74 5.59
N GLU A 25 -11.70 4.04 5.75
CA GLU A 25 -12.75 4.49 6.68
C GLU A 25 -12.26 4.53 8.12
N HIS A 26 -11.37 3.59 8.48
CA HIS A 26 -10.83 3.56 9.83
C HIS A 26 -9.78 4.64 10.08
N PHE A 27 -8.96 4.99 9.08
CA PHE A 27 -8.04 6.14 9.17
C PHE A 27 -8.78 7.46 9.37
N LYS A 28 -9.98 7.62 8.83
CA LYS A 28 -10.82 8.82 9.04
C LYS A 28 -11.19 9.01 10.52
N THR A 29 -11.31 7.94 11.30
CA THR A 29 -11.57 8.06 12.75
C THR A 29 -10.40 8.65 13.54
N HIS A 30 -9.22 8.73 12.93
CA HIS A 30 -8.01 9.37 13.45
C HIS A 30 -7.71 10.72 12.78
N ASP A 31 -8.67 11.31 12.04
CA ASP A 31 -8.48 12.53 11.26
C ASP A 31 -7.33 12.43 10.24
N ILE A 32 -7.14 11.23 9.67
CA ILE A 32 -6.11 10.93 8.68
C ILE A 32 -6.73 10.67 7.32
N GLU A 33 -6.23 11.36 6.31
CA GLU A 33 -6.55 11.11 4.91
C GLU A 33 -5.63 10.00 4.37
N ALA A 34 -6.22 8.86 3.99
CA ALA A 34 -5.53 7.78 3.30
C ALA A 34 -6.15 7.56 1.92
N GLU A 35 -5.36 7.74 0.88
CA GLU A 35 -5.79 7.55 -0.51
C GLU A 35 -5.45 6.15 -1.00
N ILE A 36 -6.31 5.59 -1.85
CA ILE A 36 -6.06 4.32 -2.53
C ILE A 36 -5.56 4.61 -3.95
N PHE A 37 -4.42 3.99 -4.30
CA PHE A 37 -3.93 3.89 -5.66
C PHE A 37 -4.09 2.44 -6.13
N ASP A 38 -5.18 2.16 -6.82
CA ASP A 38 -5.47 0.82 -7.34
C ASP A 38 -4.84 0.65 -8.72
N LEU A 39 -3.91 -0.28 -8.85
CA LEU A 39 -3.16 -0.53 -10.08
C LEU A 39 -4.00 -1.23 -11.17
N ALA A 40 -5.16 -1.79 -10.82
CA ALA A 40 -6.12 -2.28 -11.81
C ALA A 40 -6.87 -1.12 -12.50
N GLU A 41 -7.12 -0.03 -11.78
CA GLU A 41 -7.78 1.17 -12.31
C GLU A 41 -6.78 2.16 -12.92
N LYS A 42 -5.57 2.22 -12.36
CA LYS A 42 -4.48 3.11 -12.78
C LYS A 42 -3.25 2.30 -13.21
N PRO A 43 -3.30 1.64 -14.36
CA PRO A 43 -2.21 0.79 -14.82
C PRO A 43 -0.94 1.60 -15.11
N LEU A 44 0.20 0.92 -14.98
CA LEU A 44 1.52 1.46 -15.26
C LEU A 44 2.19 0.62 -16.34
N ASN A 45 2.98 1.26 -17.22
CA ASN A 45 3.86 0.52 -18.11
C ASN A 45 4.87 -0.31 -17.30
N GLN A 46 5.32 -1.40 -17.87
CA GLN A 46 6.47 -2.11 -17.33
C GLN A 46 7.67 -1.16 -17.27
N LEU A 47 8.46 -1.28 -16.20
CA LEU A 47 9.67 -0.48 -16.05
C LEU A 47 10.61 -0.71 -17.24
N ASP A 48 10.99 0.37 -17.90
CA ASP A 48 11.89 0.36 -19.06
C ASP A 48 12.92 1.48 -18.94
N PHE A 49 14.17 1.13 -18.69
CA PHE A 49 15.28 2.06 -18.63
C PHE A 49 15.81 2.44 -20.02
N SER A 50 15.45 1.69 -21.06
CA SER A 50 15.84 2.02 -22.45
C SER A 50 15.02 3.18 -23.02
N GLY A 51 13.83 3.44 -22.41
CA GLY A 51 12.91 4.47 -22.88
C GLY A 51 12.24 4.15 -24.21
N THR A 52 12.29 2.90 -24.65
CA THR A 52 11.75 2.45 -25.94
C THR A 52 10.28 2.04 -25.87
N THR A 53 9.78 1.76 -24.66
CA THR A 53 8.37 1.37 -24.46
C THR A 53 7.46 2.58 -24.64
N PRO A 54 6.57 2.60 -25.65
CA PRO A 54 5.61 3.69 -25.80
C PRO A 54 4.68 3.78 -24.58
N ALA A 55 4.47 4.98 -24.08
CA ALA A 55 3.47 5.21 -23.04
C ALA A 55 2.46 6.23 -23.54
N ILE A 56 1.17 5.89 -23.45
CA ILE A 56 0.07 6.83 -23.67
C ILE A 56 0.04 7.85 -22.52
N ASP A 57 -0.56 9.00 -22.76
CA ASP A 57 -0.52 10.10 -21.80
C ASP A 57 -1.21 9.76 -20.46
N GLU A 58 -2.24 8.94 -20.48
CA GLU A 58 -2.90 8.43 -19.28
C GLU A 58 -1.92 7.65 -18.38
N ILE A 59 -1.13 6.74 -18.94
CA ILE A 59 -0.15 5.94 -18.18
C ILE A 59 0.98 6.82 -17.65
N LYS A 60 1.44 7.82 -18.41
CA LYS A 60 2.41 8.81 -17.92
C LYS A 60 1.84 9.58 -16.74
N GLN A 61 0.56 9.96 -16.80
CA GLN A 61 -0.12 10.67 -15.72
C GLN A 61 -0.27 9.76 -14.48
N ASN A 62 -0.65 8.50 -14.65
CA ASN A 62 -0.73 7.53 -13.56
C ASN A 62 0.62 7.37 -12.85
N MET A 63 1.71 7.29 -13.60
CA MET A 63 3.06 7.22 -13.06
C MET A 63 3.44 8.47 -12.26
N LYS A 64 3.12 9.63 -12.79
CA LYS A 64 3.36 10.90 -12.11
C LYS A 64 2.55 10.98 -10.82
N ASP A 65 1.26 10.65 -10.87
CA ASP A 65 0.34 10.64 -9.74
C ASP A 65 0.83 9.69 -8.63
N LEU A 66 1.25 8.46 -8.98
CA LEU A 66 1.82 7.52 -8.02
C LEU A 66 3.04 8.10 -7.30
N LYS A 67 3.97 8.69 -8.04
CA LYS A 67 5.21 9.27 -7.48
C LYS A 67 4.91 10.46 -6.57
N GLU A 68 4.04 11.37 -7.00
CA GLU A 68 3.65 12.54 -6.21
C GLU A 68 2.97 12.14 -4.90
N LYS A 69 2.02 11.20 -4.97
CA LYS A 69 1.32 10.68 -3.79
C LYS A 69 2.27 9.92 -2.85
N ALA A 70 3.12 9.05 -3.39
CA ALA A 70 4.09 8.31 -2.59
C ALA A 70 5.09 9.23 -1.89
N MET A 71 5.51 10.32 -2.54
CA MET A 71 6.39 11.32 -1.95
C MET A 71 5.69 12.10 -0.82
N ALA A 72 4.44 12.49 -1.03
CA ALA A 72 3.65 13.29 -0.10
C ALA A 72 3.17 12.49 1.13
N ALA A 73 3.10 11.16 1.02
CA ALA A 73 2.59 10.30 2.09
C ALA A 73 3.54 10.24 3.30
N ASP A 74 2.98 10.25 4.49
CA ASP A 74 3.69 10.07 5.76
C ASP A 74 3.85 8.58 6.10
N PHE A 75 2.98 7.73 5.57
CA PHE A 75 3.06 6.27 5.62
C PHE A 75 2.53 5.63 4.34
N LEU A 76 2.91 4.37 4.11
CA LEU A 76 2.46 3.59 2.96
C LEU A 76 1.78 2.30 3.43
N ILE A 77 0.83 1.79 2.63
CA ILE A 77 0.32 0.43 2.76
C ILE A 77 0.46 -0.25 1.41
N LEU A 78 1.03 -1.45 1.39
CA LEU A 78 1.16 -2.27 0.20
C LEU A 78 0.17 -3.43 0.29
N GLY A 79 -0.77 -3.48 -0.66
CA GLY A 79 -1.78 -4.51 -0.75
C GLY A 79 -1.58 -5.41 -1.97
N THR A 80 -1.61 -6.73 -1.76
CA THR A 80 -1.40 -7.71 -2.82
C THR A 80 -2.31 -8.91 -2.70
N PRO A 81 -2.83 -9.47 -3.81
CA PRO A 81 -3.29 -10.86 -3.82
C PRO A 81 -2.09 -11.81 -3.69
N ASN A 82 -2.37 -13.03 -3.23
CA ASN A 82 -1.40 -14.12 -3.27
C ASN A 82 -1.46 -14.79 -4.64
N TYR A 83 -0.47 -14.55 -5.48
CA TYR A 83 -0.29 -15.27 -6.75
C TYR A 83 0.91 -16.19 -6.64
N HIS A 84 0.64 -17.51 -6.62
CA HIS A 84 1.67 -18.56 -6.56
C HIS A 84 2.66 -18.40 -5.39
N GLY A 85 2.13 -18.09 -4.19
CA GLY A 85 2.95 -17.94 -2.98
C GLY A 85 3.69 -16.61 -2.87
N SER A 86 3.38 -15.63 -3.73
CA SER A 86 4.07 -14.33 -3.71
C SER A 86 3.12 -13.16 -4.01
N TYR A 87 3.65 -11.94 -3.87
CA TYR A 87 2.96 -10.72 -4.30
C TYR A 87 2.84 -10.67 -5.82
N SER A 88 1.89 -9.88 -6.30
CA SER A 88 1.61 -9.76 -7.75
C SER A 88 2.76 -9.06 -8.49
N GLY A 89 2.96 -9.44 -9.76
CA GLY A 89 3.89 -8.75 -10.65
C GLY A 89 3.51 -7.29 -10.90
N ILE A 90 2.21 -6.96 -10.87
CA ILE A 90 1.71 -5.59 -11.02
C ILE A 90 2.20 -4.71 -9.86
N LEU A 91 2.11 -5.20 -8.61
CA LEU A 91 2.66 -4.48 -7.47
C LEU A 91 4.18 -4.33 -7.57
N LYS A 92 4.88 -5.43 -7.95
CA LYS A 92 6.33 -5.36 -8.11
C LYS A 92 6.75 -4.31 -9.14
N ASN A 93 6.07 -4.27 -10.29
CA ASN A 93 6.32 -3.25 -11.31
C ASN A 93 6.14 -1.83 -10.76
N ALA A 94 5.08 -1.57 -10.01
CA ALA A 94 4.88 -0.26 -9.38
C ALA A 94 6.00 0.10 -8.39
N LEU A 95 6.46 -0.87 -7.58
CA LEU A 95 7.56 -0.66 -6.63
C LEU A 95 8.90 -0.43 -7.33
N ASP A 96 9.11 -1.02 -8.52
CA ASP A 96 10.33 -0.81 -9.32
C ASP A 96 10.42 0.60 -9.94
N HIS A 97 9.28 1.28 -10.09
CA HIS A 97 9.24 2.69 -10.48
C HIS A 97 9.51 3.67 -9.32
N LEU A 98 9.50 3.17 -8.08
CA LEU A 98 9.76 3.94 -6.88
C LEU A 98 11.17 3.63 -6.35
N ASN A 99 11.85 4.63 -5.81
CA ASN A 99 13.16 4.47 -5.19
C ASN A 99 13.09 4.66 -3.66
N MET A 100 14.22 4.65 -2.99
CA MET A 100 14.32 4.80 -1.54
C MET A 100 13.73 6.11 -1.02
N ASP A 101 13.69 7.19 -1.79
CA ASP A 101 13.21 8.49 -1.33
C ASP A 101 11.71 8.45 -1.00
N TYR A 102 10.96 7.57 -1.66
CA TYR A 102 9.52 7.39 -1.41
C TYR A 102 9.23 6.60 -0.13
N PHE A 103 10.18 5.79 0.35
CA PHE A 103 10.00 4.84 1.45
C PHE A 103 10.82 5.16 2.69
N LYS A 104 11.95 5.82 2.52
CA LYS A 104 12.95 5.99 3.57
C LYS A 104 12.36 6.48 4.88
N MET A 105 12.50 5.65 5.91
CA MET A 105 12.03 5.87 7.29
C MET A 105 10.53 6.03 7.45
N LYS A 106 9.73 5.77 6.41
CA LYS A 106 8.27 5.77 6.51
C LYS A 106 7.77 4.44 7.06
N PRO A 107 6.73 4.43 7.92
CA PRO A 107 6.01 3.21 8.26
C PRO A 107 5.34 2.62 7.03
N VAL A 108 5.44 1.31 6.87
CA VAL A 108 4.85 0.58 5.75
C VAL A 108 4.02 -0.58 6.29
N GLY A 109 2.71 -0.51 6.10
CA GLY A 109 1.78 -1.59 6.39
C GLY A 109 1.70 -2.59 5.24
N LEU A 110 1.45 -3.86 5.55
CA LEU A 110 1.33 -4.92 4.56
C LEU A 110 0.00 -5.64 4.69
N ILE A 111 -0.75 -5.71 3.59
CA ILE A 111 -2.03 -6.42 3.52
C ILE A 111 -2.07 -7.35 2.32
N GLY A 112 -2.75 -8.48 2.47
CA GLY A 112 -2.87 -9.45 1.39
C GLY A 112 -4.16 -10.26 1.46
N ASN A 113 -4.54 -10.84 0.33
CA ASN A 113 -5.66 -11.76 0.21
C ASN A 113 -5.29 -13.01 -0.57
N SER A 114 -5.86 -14.14 -0.20
CA SER A 114 -5.63 -15.43 -0.84
C SER A 114 -6.95 -16.14 -1.12
N GLY A 115 -7.14 -16.65 -2.33
CA GLY A 115 -8.32 -17.43 -2.70
C GLY A 115 -8.24 -18.93 -2.34
N GLY A 116 -7.09 -19.37 -1.86
CA GLY A 116 -6.83 -20.75 -1.46
C GLY A 116 -6.44 -20.86 0.01
N ILE A 117 -5.30 -21.50 0.29
CA ILE A 117 -4.76 -21.54 1.65
C ILE A 117 -4.33 -20.13 2.07
N VAL A 118 -4.78 -19.68 3.25
CA VAL A 118 -4.33 -18.41 3.82
C VAL A 118 -2.82 -18.44 4.00
N SER A 119 -2.14 -17.53 3.36
CA SER A 119 -0.68 -17.47 3.40
C SER A 119 -0.20 -16.06 3.62
N ALA A 120 0.68 -15.89 4.59
CA ALA A 120 1.39 -14.65 4.85
C ALA A 120 2.69 -14.50 4.03
N GLU A 121 3.04 -15.50 3.21
CA GLU A 121 4.30 -15.49 2.43
C GLU A 121 4.45 -14.26 1.54
N PRO A 122 3.43 -13.82 0.77
CA PRO A 122 3.55 -12.61 -0.04
C PRO A 122 3.96 -11.39 0.80
N LEU A 123 3.44 -11.29 2.03
CA LEU A 123 3.73 -10.19 2.94
C LEU A 123 5.15 -10.30 3.50
N SER A 124 5.64 -11.53 3.74
CA SER A 124 7.03 -11.77 4.13
C SER A 124 8.00 -11.36 3.02
N HIS A 125 7.68 -11.65 1.77
CA HIS A 125 8.46 -11.20 0.61
C HIS A 125 8.45 -9.68 0.47
N LEU A 126 7.31 -9.02 0.69
CA LEU A 126 7.22 -7.56 0.67
C LEU A 126 8.06 -6.90 1.77
N ARG A 127 8.24 -7.53 2.95
CA ARG A 127 9.14 -7.02 4.00
C ARG A 127 10.58 -6.87 3.53
N VAL A 128 11.05 -7.79 2.70
CA VAL A 128 12.40 -7.71 2.11
C VAL A 128 12.52 -6.49 1.19
N ILE A 129 11.50 -6.23 0.38
CA ILE A 129 11.46 -5.07 -0.52
C ILE A 129 11.41 -3.77 0.28
N VAL A 130 10.50 -3.69 1.27
CA VAL A 130 10.38 -2.51 2.14
C VAL A 130 11.70 -2.18 2.82
N ARG A 131 12.41 -3.20 3.35
CA ARG A 131 13.75 -3.03 3.93
C ARG A 131 14.75 -2.51 2.90
N SER A 132 14.74 -3.05 1.68
CA SER A 132 15.64 -2.62 0.59
C SER A 132 15.40 -1.16 0.19
N LEU A 133 14.16 -0.69 0.31
CA LEU A 133 13.75 0.69 0.08
C LEU A 133 13.89 1.58 1.33
N LEU A 134 14.53 1.08 2.41
CA LEU A 134 14.72 1.77 3.68
C LEU A 134 13.43 2.17 4.41
N GLY A 135 12.30 1.55 4.10
CA GLY A 135 11.04 1.69 4.82
C GLY A 135 11.00 0.85 6.11
N ILE A 136 10.07 1.16 6.99
CA ILE A 136 9.86 0.48 8.27
C ILE A 136 8.58 -0.37 8.16
N ALA A 137 8.72 -1.66 7.80
CA ALA A 137 7.57 -2.56 7.78
C ALA A 137 7.04 -2.74 9.21
N VAL A 138 5.80 -2.30 9.46
CA VAL A 138 5.20 -2.45 10.80
C VAL A 138 5.02 -3.92 11.18
N PRO A 139 5.08 -4.29 12.47
CA PRO A 139 4.98 -5.67 12.91
C PRO A 139 3.66 -6.34 12.50
N THR A 140 2.53 -5.67 12.73
CA THR A 140 1.21 -6.20 12.35
C THR A 140 1.05 -6.21 10.84
N GLN A 141 0.47 -7.28 10.32
CA GLN A 141 0.09 -7.44 8.92
C GLN A 141 -1.27 -8.13 8.84
N ILE A 142 -1.98 -7.98 7.72
CA ILE A 142 -3.30 -8.57 7.52
C ILE A 142 -3.23 -9.49 6.30
N ALA A 143 -3.44 -10.79 6.53
CA ALA A 143 -3.58 -11.79 5.47
C ALA A 143 -4.99 -12.38 5.56
N THR A 144 -5.85 -12.04 4.60
CA THR A 144 -7.24 -12.48 4.51
C THR A 144 -7.43 -13.61 3.51
N HIS A 145 -8.59 -14.24 3.57
CA HIS A 145 -9.08 -15.22 2.63
C HIS A 145 -10.36 -14.68 1.95
N ASP A 146 -10.72 -15.21 0.79
CA ASP A 146 -11.91 -14.79 0.06
C ASP A 146 -13.21 -14.93 0.90
N SER A 147 -13.27 -15.94 1.79
CA SER A 147 -14.41 -16.17 2.70
C SER A 147 -14.61 -15.08 3.76
N ASP A 148 -13.61 -14.24 4.01
CA ASP A 148 -13.69 -13.16 5.00
C ASP A 148 -14.48 -11.95 4.47
N PHE A 149 -14.87 -12.02 3.20
CA PHE A 149 -15.61 -10.97 2.51
C PHE A 149 -17.00 -11.42 2.11
N ALA A 150 -17.92 -10.46 2.10
CA ALA A 150 -19.24 -10.62 1.50
C ALA A 150 -19.40 -9.63 0.32
N LYS A 151 -20.43 -9.85 -0.49
CA LYS A 151 -20.73 -9.06 -1.68
C LYS A 151 -21.94 -8.15 -1.41
N ASN A 152 -21.82 -6.90 -1.82
CA ASN A 152 -22.95 -5.98 -1.93
C ASN A 152 -23.81 -6.28 -3.16
N GLU A 153 -24.99 -5.67 -3.23
CA GLU A 153 -25.91 -5.78 -4.38
C GLU A 153 -25.30 -5.25 -5.69
N ASP A 154 -24.42 -4.26 -5.61
CA ASP A 154 -23.68 -3.69 -6.74
C ASP A 154 -22.48 -4.56 -7.20
N GLY A 155 -22.25 -5.69 -6.52
CA GLY A 155 -21.16 -6.62 -6.82
C GLY A 155 -19.81 -6.27 -6.17
N SER A 156 -19.69 -5.16 -5.45
CA SER A 156 -18.49 -4.84 -4.70
C SER A 156 -18.34 -5.73 -3.46
N TYR A 157 -17.09 -5.94 -3.02
CA TYR A 157 -16.81 -6.70 -1.81
C TYR A 157 -16.67 -5.78 -0.59
N TYR A 158 -16.99 -6.30 0.60
CA TYR A 158 -16.69 -5.68 1.87
C TYR A 158 -16.19 -6.72 2.89
N LEU A 159 -15.36 -6.28 3.83
CA LEU A 159 -14.83 -7.15 4.89
C LEU A 159 -15.94 -7.48 5.88
N ASN A 160 -16.33 -8.74 5.96
CA ASN A 160 -17.46 -9.21 6.77
C ASN A 160 -17.02 -9.94 8.05
N ASP A 161 -15.81 -10.48 8.08
CA ASP A 161 -15.30 -11.21 9.24
C ASP A 161 -14.93 -10.26 10.38
N SER A 162 -15.52 -10.50 11.58
CA SER A 162 -15.36 -9.62 12.74
C SER A 162 -13.97 -9.67 13.38
N GLU A 163 -13.27 -10.80 13.28
CA GLU A 163 -11.90 -10.94 13.79
C GLU A 163 -10.93 -10.12 12.93
N PHE A 164 -11.08 -10.22 11.61
CA PHE A 164 -10.28 -9.39 10.71
C PHE A 164 -10.64 -7.90 10.78
N GLN A 165 -11.90 -7.56 11.08
CA GLN A 165 -12.26 -6.16 11.35
C GLN A 165 -11.53 -5.63 12.59
N LEU A 166 -11.46 -6.40 13.68
CA LEU A 166 -10.69 -6.03 14.88
C LEU A 166 -9.19 -5.91 14.55
N ARG A 167 -8.65 -6.88 13.82
CA ARG A 167 -7.25 -6.89 13.40
C ARG A 167 -6.91 -5.67 12.53
N ALA A 168 -7.83 -5.28 11.65
CA ALA A 168 -7.68 -4.09 10.80
C ALA A 168 -7.61 -2.80 11.64
N ARG A 169 -8.42 -2.69 12.70
CA ARG A 169 -8.35 -1.55 13.64
C ARG A 169 -6.99 -1.48 14.33
N LEU A 170 -6.55 -2.59 14.92
CA LEU A 170 -5.24 -2.67 15.57
C LEU A 170 -4.08 -2.35 14.60
N PHE A 171 -4.22 -2.75 13.33
CA PHE A 171 -3.26 -2.42 12.29
C PHE A 171 -3.22 -0.92 12.00
N VAL A 172 -4.37 -0.26 11.89
CA VAL A 172 -4.47 1.19 11.70
C VAL A 172 -3.86 1.92 12.90
N ASP A 173 -4.24 1.56 14.13
CA ASP A 173 -3.70 2.16 15.36
C ASP A 173 -2.17 2.06 15.40
N GLN A 174 -1.63 0.91 14.97
CA GLN A 174 -0.18 0.71 14.91
C GLN A 174 0.49 1.58 13.83
N ILE A 175 -0.08 1.67 12.63
CA ILE A 175 0.43 2.57 11.57
C ILE A 175 0.45 4.01 12.06
N VAL A 176 -0.64 4.47 12.67
CA VAL A 176 -0.77 5.84 13.22
C VAL A 176 0.30 6.09 14.28
N SER A 177 0.47 5.15 15.22
CA SER A 177 1.48 5.25 16.29
C SER A 177 2.90 5.32 15.70
N PHE A 178 3.22 4.48 14.71
CA PHE A 178 4.52 4.49 14.05
C PHE A 178 4.76 5.77 13.24
N ALA A 179 3.72 6.30 12.58
CA ALA A 179 3.83 7.52 11.80
C ALA A 179 4.07 8.75 12.69
N HIS A 180 3.37 8.87 13.81
CA HIS A 180 3.59 9.95 14.78
C HIS A 180 4.98 9.92 15.43
N ASN A 181 5.54 8.73 15.65
CA ASN A 181 6.84 8.55 16.28
C ASN A 181 7.96 8.25 15.25
N SER A 182 7.69 8.46 13.96
CA SER A 182 8.64 8.14 12.92
C SER A 182 9.89 9.03 12.99
N PRO A 183 11.09 8.45 12.90
CA PRO A 183 12.31 9.22 12.67
C PRO A 183 12.25 10.12 11.42
N TYR A 184 11.37 9.80 10.47
CA TYR A 184 11.14 10.59 9.27
C TYR A 184 10.56 11.99 9.60
N GLU A 185 9.58 12.08 10.52
CA GLU A 185 9.03 13.37 10.95
C GLU A 185 10.10 14.20 11.65
N HIS A 186 10.88 13.59 12.51
CA HIS A 186 12.00 14.25 13.17
C HIS A 186 13.05 14.77 12.18
N LEU A 187 13.35 14.02 11.13
CA LEU A 187 14.25 14.44 10.06
C LEU A 187 13.66 15.57 9.19
N LYS A 188 12.35 15.60 8.97
CA LYS A 188 11.68 16.73 8.29
C LYS A 188 11.81 18.02 9.10
N GLU A 189 11.63 17.95 10.43
CA GLU A 189 11.78 19.10 11.32
C GLU A 189 13.21 19.62 11.34
N ILE A 190 14.20 18.73 11.46
CA ILE A 190 15.62 19.13 11.42
C ILE A 190 15.94 19.83 10.09
N LYS A 191 15.49 19.30 8.94
CA LYS A 191 15.73 19.90 7.63
C LYS A 191 15.09 21.29 7.47
N LYS A 192 13.96 21.55 8.14
CA LYS A 192 13.34 22.88 8.13
C LYS A 192 14.18 23.94 8.90
N HIS A 193 14.93 23.51 9.91
CA HIS A 193 15.73 24.39 10.76
C HIS A 193 17.19 24.53 10.31
N VAL A 194 17.67 23.58 9.53
CA VAL A 194 19.04 23.59 8.99
C VAL A 194 18.88 23.70 7.47
N ASN A 195 19.10 24.90 6.92
CA ASN A 195 19.14 25.14 5.46
C ASN A 195 20.29 24.33 4.83
N ILE A 196 20.13 23.01 4.73
CA ILE A 196 21.04 22.15 4.00
C ILE A 196 20.46 22.01 2.59
N HIS A 197 21.10 22.70 1.64
CA HIS A 197 20.90 22.53 0.21
C HIS A 197 21.48 21.20 -0.25
#